data_308f5a3004f52100d598488eb059d028
#
_entry.id   308f5a3004f52100d598488eb059d028
#
_cell.length_a   1.000
_cell.length_b   1.000
_cell.length_c   1.000
_cell.angle_alpha   90.00
_cell.angle_beta   90.00
_cell.angle_gamma   90.00
#
_symmetry.space_group_name_H-M   'P 1'
#
loop_
_entity.id
_entity.type
_entity.pdbx_description
1 polymer ?
#
loop_
_entity_poly.entity_id
_entity_poly.type
_entity_poly.pdbx_seq_one_letter_code
_entity_poly.pdbx_strand_id
1 'polypeptide(L)'
;MAAASSLSRHDFNVLEKIKDPESNPLTAVIVDSTLPKDPNITDTSVYDRVSKKERDIVLAMQQLEMQLAGLRPASTTEPIEEYRQCVSRLGELISEYPDYASARNNRAQALRRLYGDTMLLTGVHNPNRLLRDLDGAETSQVATLALSDLDKAITLLTPKSLFASISPQAGKTLSMAHTQRAAIYHMTAKSFQPGHVPSVPERKEAEWTKIEFEEAASRDFALGGRYGNEIAKGLAVSTNPTAKLCGQMVREAMKKEYGPAYAE
;
A
#
# COMPACT_ATOMS: atom_id res chain seq x y z
N MET A 1 -16.27 -34.40 30.04
CA MET A 1 -16.24 -33.32 29.05
C MET A 1 -15.36 -32.23 29.65
N ALA A 2 -14.12 -32.07 29.15
CA ALA A 2 -13.25 -31.00 29.58
C ALA A 2 -13.68 -29.72 28.88
N ALA A 3 -14.09 -28.70 29.64
CA ALA A 3 -14.37 -27.37 29.12
C ALA A 3 -13.07 -26.80 28.55
N ALA A 4 -13.05 -26.60 27.24
CA ALA A 4 -11.98 -25.81 26.62
C ALA A 4 -12.06 -24.41 27.21
N SER A 5 -11.12 -24.07 28.11
CA SER A 5 -11.00 -22.74 28.66
C SER A 5 -10.59 -21.83 27.50
N SER A 6 -11.50 -21.00 27.03
CA SER A 6 -11.18 -19.95 26.08
C SER A 6 -10.25 -18.95 26.77
N LEU A 7 -9.05 -18.76 26.21
CA LEU A 7 -8.09 -17.77 26.68
C LEU A 7 -8.76 -16.39 26.70
N SER A 8 -8.55 -15.65 27.80
CA SER A 8 -9.03 -14.28 27.89
C SER A 8 -8.22 -13.35 26.96
N ARG A 9 -8.75 -12.18 26.64
CA ARG A 9 -8.01 -11.15 25.88
C ARG A 9 -6.70 -10.75 26.58
N HIS A 10 -6.70 -10.78 27.92
CA HIS A 10 -5.50 -10.53 28.69
C HIS A 10 -4.44 -11.61 28.44
N ASP A 11 -4.83 -12.88 28.42
CA ASP A 11 -3.92 -14.01 28.17
C ASP A 11 -3.33 -13.94 26.75
N PHE A 12 -4.14 -13.57 25.74
CA PHE A 12 -3.64 -13.32 24.39
C PHE A 12 -2.62 -12.19 24.35
N ASN A 13 -2.87 -11.08 25.03
CA ASN A 13 -1.93 -9.95 25.10
C ASN A 13 -0.61 -10.34 25.78
N VAL A 14 -0.66 -11.20 26.80
CA VAL A 14 0.54 -11.72 27.47
C VAL A 14 1.31 -12.64 26.53
N LEU A 15 0.63 -13.54 25.83
CA LEU A 15 1.25 -14.44 24.85
C LEU A 15 1.89 -13.68 23.70
N GLU A 16 1.25 -12.63 23.18
CA GLU A 16 1.80 -11.74 22.17
C GLU A 16 3.07 -11.04 22.68
N LYS A 17 3.06 -10.53 23.90
CA LYS A 17 4.26 -9.92 24.51
C LYS A 17 5.41 -10.91 24.74
N ILE A 18 5.10 -12.18 25.02
CA ILE A 18 6.13 -13.23 25.12
C ILE A 18 6.75 -13.51 23.75
N LYS A 19 5.93 -13.51 22.68
CA LYS A 19 6.36 -13.76 21.32
C LYS A 19 7.12 -12.55 20.70
N ASP A 20 6.68 -11.36 21.01
CA ASP A 20 7.27 -10.09 20.58
C ASP A 20 7.28 -9.11 21.77
N PRO A 21 8.40 -9.05 22.54
CA PRO A 21 8.50 -8.19 23.73
C PRO A 21 8.29 -6.70 23.46
N GLU A 22 8.54 -6.26 22.21
CA GLU A 22 8.35 -4.87 21.78
C GLU A 22 6.93 -4.59 21.29
N SER A 23 6.11 -5.64 21.12
CA SER A 23 4.71 -5.46 20.73
C SER A 23 3.95 -4.66 21.80
N ASN A 24 3.15 -3.69 21.35
CA ASN A 24 2.23 -2.98 22.25
C ASN A 24 0.80 -3.49 22.01
N PRO A 25 0.28 -4.40 22.88
CA PRO A 25 -1.05 -4.97 22.72
C PRO A 25 -2.19 -3.94 22.71
N LEU A 26 -1.94 -2.76 23.32
CA LEU A 26 -2.90 -1.64 23.33
C LEU A 26 -3.05 -0.98 21.94
N THR A 27 -2.07 -1.18 21.05
CA THR A 27 -2.13 -0.68 19.67
C THR A 27 -2.58 -1.74 18.66
N ALA A 28 -2.82 -2.98 19.12
CA ALA A 28 -3.29 -4.06 18.27
C ALA A 28 -4.65 -3.72 17.63
N VAL A 29 -4.77 -3.96 16.35
CA VAL A 29 -6.04 -3.80 15.62
C VAL A 29 -7.02 -4.87 16.09
N ILE A 30 -8.22 -4.45 16.47
CA ILE A 30 -9.28 -5.37 16.85
C ILE A 30 -9.98 -5.82 15.57
N VAL A 31 -9.77 -7.08 15.19
CA VAL A 31 -10.42 -7.68 14.05
C VAL A 31 -11.72 -8.38 14.51
N ASP A 32 -12.83 -8.06 13.85
CA ASP A 32 -14.15 -8.62 14.13
C ASP A 32 -14.78 -9.14 12.84
N SER A 33 -14.90 -10.44 12.72
CA SER A 33 -15.47 -11.11 11.55
C SER A 33 -17.00 -10.98 11.45
N THR A 34 -17.67 -10.47 12.46
CA THR A 34 -19.13 -10.24 12.45
C THR A 34 -19.48 -8.92 11.78
N LEU A 35 -18.51 -8.00 11.62
CA LEU A 35 -18.70 -6.73 10.94
C LEU A 35 -18.90 -6.93 9.42
N PRO A 36 -19.61 -6.00 8.76
CA PRO A 36 -19.71 -5.99 7.30
C PRO A 36 -18.33 -6.01 6.64
N LYS A 37 -18.16 -6.76 5.55
CA LYS A 37 -16.90 -6.86 4.81
C LYS A 37 -16.40 -5.51 4.31
N ASP A 38 -17.31 -4.60 3.96
CA ASP A 38 -17.05 -3.18 3.70
C ASP A 38 -17.99 -2.35 4.57
N PRO A 39 -17.47 -1.39 5.37
CA PRO A 39 -18.31 -0.58 6.27
C PRO A 39 -19.26 0.36 5.52
N ASN A 40 -19.00 0.65 4.25
CA ASN A 40 -19.80 1.56 3.43
C ASN A 40 -20.81 0.80 2.54
N ILE A 41 -20.71 -0.54 2.45
CA ILE A 41 -21.65 -1.39 1.72
C ILE A 41 -22.10 -2.50 2.68
N THR A 42 -23.09 -2.17 3.51
CA THR A 42 -23.58 -3.07 4.57
C THR A 42 -24.59 -4.12 4.07
N ASP A 43 -25.26 -3.87 2.94
CA ASP A 43 -26.14 -4.84 2.29
C ASP A 43 -25.29 -5.96 1.64
N THR A 44 -25.45 -7.17 2.14
CA THR A 44 -24.69 -8.34 1.68
C THR A 44 -24.93 -8.65 0.20
N SER A 45 -26.16 -8.47 -0.31
CA SER A 45 -26.48 -8.74 -1.71
C SER A 45 -25.82 -7.75 -2.66
N VAL A 46 -25.77 -6.48 -2.26
CA VAL A 46 -25.05 -5.42 -2.97
C VAL A 46 -23.56 -5.70 -2.93
N TYR A 47 -23.01 -6.00 -1.74
CA TYR A 47 -21.59 -6.33 -1.59
C TYR A 47 -21.18 -7.52 -2.46
N ASP A 48 -21.94 -8.60 -2.45
CA ASP A 48 -21.62 -9.81 -3.24
C ASP A 48 -21.66 -9.53 -4.76
N ARG A 49 -22.58 -8.68 -5.22
CA ARG A 49 -22.64 -8.24 -6.63
C ARG A 49 -21.43 -7.39 -7.01
N VAL A 50 -21.08 -6.40 -6.18
CA VAL A 50 -19.94 -5.51 -6.42
C VAL A 50 -18.62 -6.28 -6.38
N SER A 51 -18.42 -7.10 -5.35
CA SER A 51 -17.21 -7.89 -5.18
C SER A 51 -17.03 -8.95 -6.27
N LYS A 52 -18.13 -9.44 -6.87
CA LYS A 52 -18.07 -10.32 -8.04
C LYS A 52 -17.57 -9.56 -9.27
N LYS A 53 -18.15 -8.38 -9.57
CA LYS A 53 -17.67 -7.52 -10.67
C LYS A 53 -16.18 -7.20 -10.54
N GLU A 54 -15.75 -6.81 -9.33
CA GLU A 54 -14.36 -6.52 -9.04
C GLU A 54 -13.47 -7.74 -9.24
N ARG A 55 -13.87 -8.90 -8.72
CA ARG A 55 -13.11 -10.16 -8.84
C ARG A 55 -12.85 -10.52 -10.29
N ASP A 56 -13.85 -10.36 -11.16
CA ASP A 56 -13.70 -10.64 -12.59
C ASP A 56 -12.63 -9.75 -13.23
N ILE A 57 -12.52 -8.49 -12.81
CA ILE A 57 -11.47 -7.56 -13.27
C ILE A 57 -10.10 -7.96 -12.72
N VAL A 58 -10.03 -8.27 -11.42
CA VAL A 58 -8.78 -8.68 -10.76
C VAL A 58 -8.25 -10.00 -11.35
N LEU A 59 -9.12 -10.94 -11.67
CA LEU A 59 -8.75 -12.18 -12.35
C LEU A 59 -8.18 -11.91 -13.75
N ALA A 60 -8.77 -10.98 -14.50
CA ALA A 60 -8.21 -10.55 -15.80
C ALA A 60 -6.81 -9.98 -15.63
N MET A 61 -6.58 -9.08 -14.66
CA MET A 61 -5.25 -8.54 -14.35
C MET A 61 -4.25 -9.64 -13.97
N GLN A 62 -4.66 -10.62 -13.15
CA GLN A 62 -3.79 -11.76 -12.80
C GLN A 62 -3.42 -12.61 -14.02
N GLN A 63 -4.36 -12.82 -14.94
CA GLN A 63 -4.08 -13.54 -16.19
C GLN A 63 -3.06 -12.80 -17.04
N LEU A 64 -3.18 -11.47 -17.14
CA LEU A 64 -2.21 -10.61 -17.84
C LEU A 64 -0.81 -10.73 -17.22
N GLU A 65 -0.69 -10.68 -15.89
CA GLU A 65 0.60 -10.85 -15.22
C GLU A 65 1.22 -12.24 -15.48
N MET A 66 0.41 -13.30 -15.52
CA MET A 66 0.90 -14.63 -15.87
C MET A 66 1.38 -14.72 -17.32
N GLN A 67 0.74 -14.02 -18.24
CA GLN A 67 1.19 -13.93 -19.65
C GLN A 67 2.50 -13.14 -19.76
N LEU A 68 2.59 -11.98 -19.10
CA LEU A 68 3.80 -11.15 -19.05
C LEU A 68 5.00 -11.89 -18.42
N ALA A 69 4.72 -12.75 -17.44
CA ALA A 69 5.73 -13.61 -16.81
C ALA A 69 6.09 -14.87 -17.65
N GLY A 70 5.47 -15.08 -18.82
CA GLY A 70 5.67 -16.26 -19.64
C GLY A 70 5.07 -17.56 -19.08
N LEU A 71 4.23 -17.47 -18.06
CA LEU A 71 3.58 -18.61 -17.42
C LEU A 71 2.32 -19.07 -18.14
N ARG A 72 1.82 -18.27 -19.09
CA ARG A 72 0.71 -18.57 -20.00
C ARG A 72 1.02 -18.11 -21.41
N PRO A 73 0.39 -18.72 -22.45
CA PRO A 73 0.49 -18.24 -23.83
C PRO A 73 0.07 -16.76 -23.90
N ALA A 74 0.74 -16.01 -24.77
CA ALA A 74 0.36 -14.63 -25.05
C ALA A 74 -1.06 -14.58 -25.64
N SER A 75 -1.82 -13.56 -25.25
CA SER A 75 -3.08 -13.21 -25.89
C SER A 75 -2.82 -12.60 -27.27
N THR A 76 -3.86 -12.54 -28.10
CA THR A 76 -3.82 -11.80 -29.37
C THR A 76 -3.89 -10.29 -29.17
N THR A 77 -4.28 -9.85 -27.97
CA THR A 77 -4.43 -8.45 -27.59
C THR A 77 -3.17 -7.97 -26.86
N GLU A 78 -2.79 -6.72 -27.11
CA GLU A 78 -1.66 -6.08 -26.41
C GLU A 78 -1.93 -5.98 -24.90
N PRO A 79 -1.02 -6.46 -24.04
CA PRO A 79 -1.23 -6.47 -22.58
C PRO A 79 -1.48 -5.08 -21.98
N ILE A 80 -0.88 -4.04 -22.56
CA ILE A 80 -1.07 -2.65 -22.11
C ILE A 80 -2.52 -2.24 -22.30
N GLU A 81 -3.09 -2.56 -23.46
CA GLU A 81 -4.49 -2.20 -23.78
C GLU A 81 -5.47 -2.96 -22.86
N GLU A 82 -5.22 -4.23 -22.60
CA GLU A 82 -6.03 -5.00 -21.66
C GLU A 82 -5.94 -4.44 -20.23
N TYR A 83 -4.76 -3.96 -19.81
CA TYR A 83 -4.60 -3.24 -18.53
C TYR A 83 -5.39 -1.94 -18.49
N ARG A 84 -5.37 -1.14 -19.56
CA ARG A 84 -6.17 0.09 -19.69
C ARG A 84 -7.67 -0.19 -19.59
N GLN A 85 -8.14 -1.27 -20.20
CA GLN A 85 -9.52 -1.73 -20.08
C GLN A 85 -9.87 -2.12 -18.63
N CYS A 86 -8.96 -2.79 -17.91
CA CYS A 86 -9.16 -3.06 -16.48
C CYS A 86 -9.28 -1.78 -15.66
N VAL A 87 -8.44 -0.77 -15.93
CA VAL A 87 -8.52 0.56 -15.28
C VAL A 87 -9.87 1.23 -15.56
N SER A 88 -10.34 1.21 -16.82
CA SER A 88 -11.65 1.76 -17.21
C SER A 88 -12.79 1.07 -16.48
N ARG A 89 -12.83 -0.27 -16.48
CA ARG A 89 -13.86 -1.07 -15.78
C ARG A 89 -13.87 -0.83 -14.27
N LEU A 90 -12.69 -0.65 -13.66
CA LEU A 90 -12.60 -0.24 -12.24
C LEU A 90 -13.13 1.18 -12.05
N GLY A 91 -12.89 2.09 -13.00
CA GLY A 91 -13.45 3.43 -13.01
C GLY A 91 -14.98 3.44 -13.06
N GLU A 92 -15.57 2.62 -13.91
CA GLU A 92 -17.02 2.43 -14.01
C GLU A 92 -17.59 1.88 -12.68
N LEU A 93 -16.91 0.88 -12.10
CA LEU A 93 -17.32 0.30 -10.82
C LEU A 93 -17.27 1.35 -9.69
N ILE A 94 -16.25 2.20 -9.66
CA ILE A 94 -16.13 3.30 -8.69
C ILE A 94 -17.21 4.36 -8.92
N SER A 95 -17.60 4.61 -10.17
CA SER A 95 -18.68 5.54 -10.48
C SER A 95 -20.05 5.00 -10.04
N GLU A 96 -20.28 3.69 -10.16
CA GLU A 96 -21.50 3.01 -9.68
C GLU A 96 -21.52 2.91 -8.14
N TYR A 97 -20.32 2.68 -7.52
CA TYR A 97 -20.16 2.53 -6.06
C TYR A 97 -19.02 3.42 -5.53
N PRO A 98 -19.27 4.73 -5.35
CA PRO A 98 -18.21 5.70 -5.02
C PRO A 98 -17.48 5.45 -3.69
N ASP A 99 -18.14 4.79 -2.75
CA ASP A 99 -17.59 4.49 -1.43
C ASP A 99 -17.04 3.06 -1.30
N TYR A 100 -16.94 2.31 -2.41
CA TYR A 100 -16.30 1.00 -2.42
C TYR A 100 -14.78 1.13 -2.50
N ALA A 101 -14.11 1.02 -1.35
CA ALA A 101 -12.69 1.26 -1.21
C ALA A 101 -11.80 0.27 -1.98
N SER A 102 -12.21 -0.99 -2.08
CA SER A 102 -11.41 -2.04 -2.72
C SER A 102 -11.17 -1.77 -4.21
N ALA A 103 -12.20 -1.32 -4.96
CA ALA A 103 -12.04 -0.97 -6.37
C ALA A 103 -11.05 0.18 -6.58
N ARG A 104 -11.04 1.19 -5.70
CA ARG A 104 -10.06 2.29 -5.73
C ARG A 104 -8.65 1.78 -5.51
N ASN A 105 -8.45 0.93 -4.50
CA ASN A 105 -7.17 0.30 -4.23
C ASN A 105 -6.66 -0.51 -5.42
N ASN A 106 -7.54 -1.26 -6.09
CA ASN A 106 -7.19 -2.07 -7.27
C ASN A 106 -6.92 -1.21 -8.50
N ARG A 107 -7.65 -0.07 -8.69
CA ARG A 107 -7.34 0.87 -9.77
C ARG A 107 -5.98 1.52 -9.58
N ALA A 108 -5.65 1.95 -8.37
CA ALA A 108 -4.33 2.46 -8.05
C ALA A 108 -3.23 1.42 -8.34
N GLN A 109 -3.45 0.15 -7.99
CA GLN A 109 -2.52 -0.95 -8.31
C GLN A 109 -2.30 -1.10 -9.81
N ALA A 110 -3.36 -1.07 -10.62
CA ALA A 110 -3.27 -1.17 -12.07
C ALA A 110 -2.51 0.03 -12.67
N LEU A 111 -2.78 1.24 -12.19
CA LEU A 111 -2.07 2.46 -12.61
C LEU A 111 -0.58 2.39 -12.25
N ARG A 112 -0.23 1.93 -11.06
CA ARG A 112 1.16 1.71 -10.64
C ARG A 112 1.88 0.70 -11.53
N ARG A 113 1.19 -0.35 -11.97
CA ARG A 113 1.77 -1.34 -12.89
C ARG A 113 2.03 -0.78 -14.27
N LEU A 114 1.14 0.07 -14.78
CA LEU A 114 1.29 0.73 -16.06
C LEU A 114 2.39 1.80 -16.04
N TYR A 115 2.36 2.71 -15.06
CA TYR A 115 3.20 3.92 -15.04
C TYR A 115 4.42 3.82 -14.12
N GLY A 116 4.45 2.84 -13.22
CA GLY A 116 5.53 2.61 -12.24
C GLY A 116 5.38 3.44 -10.97
N ASP A 117 6.06 3.00 -9.92
CA ASP A 117 6.02 3.66 -8.60
C ASP A 117 6.77 5.00 -8.55
N THR A 118 7.51 5.35 -9.60
CA THR A 118 8.21 6.64 -9.74
C THR A 118 7.37 7.69 -10.46
N MET A 119 6.06 7.45 -10.67
CA MET A 119 5.15 8.30 -11.45
C MET A 119 5.02 9.74 -10.94
N LEU A 120 5.47 10.04 -9.70
CA LEU A 120 5.50 11.41 -9.18
C LEU A 120 6.66 12.24 -9.74
N LEU A 121 7.64 11.62 -10.41
CA LEU A 121 8.81 12.29 -10.96
C LEU A 121 8.86 12.08 -12.48
N THR A 122 9.07 13.16 -13.23
CA THR A 122 9.27 13.08 -14.68
C THR A 122 10.71 12.67 -15.01
N GLY A 123 10.90 11.98 -16.14
CA GLY A 123 12.23 11.61 -16.63
C GLY A 123 12.92 10.48 -15.87
N VAL A 124 12.29 9.89 -14.85
CA VAL A 124 12.87 8.80 -14.07
C VAL A 124 12.56 7.45 -14.72
N HIS A 125 13.61 6.66 -14.97
CA HIS A 125 13.45 5.31 -15.50
C HIS A 125 12.95 4.34 -14.40
N ASN A 126 11.91 3.57 -14.73
CA ASN A 126 11.44 2.47 -13.87
C ASN A 126 11.33 1.19 -14.72
N PRO A 127 12.20 0.19 -14.51
CA PRO A 127 12.21 -1.04 -15.31
C PRO A 127 10.96 -1.90 -15.12
N ASN A 128 10.22 -1.71 -14.05
CA ASN A 128 9.05 -2.53 -13.71
C ASN A 128 7.73 -2.01 -14.32
N ARG A 129 7.74 -0.82 -14.93
CA ARG A 129 6.54 -0.27 -15.57
C ARG A 129 6.30 -0.96 -16.93
N LEU A 130 5.04 -1.06 -17.32
CA LEU A 130 4.67 -1.60 -18.63
C LEU A 130 4.82 -0.56 -19.74
N LEU A 131 4.43 0.68 -19.50
CA LEU A 131 4.56 1.78 -20.45
C LEU A 131 6.02 2.25 -20.54
N ARG A 132 6.58 2.22 -21.74
CA ARG A 132 7.97 2.67 -21.98
C ARG A 132 8.04 4.17 -22.21
N ASP A 133 7.18 4.66 -23.09
CA ASP A 133 7.10 6.08 -23.45
C ASP A 133 5.97 6.71 -22.67
N LEU A 134 6.31 7.66 -21.80
CA LEU A 134 5.35 8.37 -20.95
C LEU A 134 5.24 9.82 -21.38
N ASP A 135 4.01 10.26 -21.63
CA ASP A 135 3.71 11.68 -21.66
C ASP A 135 3.69 12.25 -20.23
N GLY A 136 4.34 13.39 -20.04
CA GLY A 136 4.46 14.02 -18.72
C GLY A 136 3.12 14.51 -18.18
N ALA A 137 2.24 15.03 -19.04
CA ALA A 137 0.92 15.50 -18.64
C ALA A 137 0.00 14.33 -18.25
N GLU A 138 -0.01 13.27 -19.05
CA GLU A 138 -0.75 12.04 -18.75
C GLU A 138 -0.26 11.42 -17.43
N THR A 139 1.08 11.33 -17.25
CA THR A 139 1.68 10.77 -16.02
C THR A 139 1.28 11.57 -14.80
N SER A 140 1.27 12.89 -14.87
CA SER A 140 0.83 13.77 -13.78
C SER A 140 -0.64 13.55 -13.39
N GLN A 141 -1.52 13.43 -14.36
CA GLN A 141 -2.94 13.14 -14.13
C GLN A 141 -3.12 11.76 -13.48
N VAL A 142 -2.41 10.75 -13.99
CA VAL A 142 -2.47 9.38 -13.45
C VAL A 142 -1.90 9.31 -12.05
N ALA A 143 -0.79 9.98 -11.77
CA ALA A 143 -0.21 10.07 -10.44
C ALA A 143 -1.18 10.69 -9.42
N THR A 144 -1.82 11.78 -9.82
CA THR A 144 -2.86 12.45 -9.02
C THR A 144 -4.05 11.52 -8.78
N LEU A 145 -4.51 10.81 -9.82
CA LEU A 145 -5.62 9.85 -9.71
C LEU A 145 -5.28 8.69 -8.77
N ALA A 146 -4.10 8.08 -8.93
CA ALA A 146 -3.67 6.95 -8.10
C ALA A 146 -3.56 7.33 -6.62
N LEU A 147 -2.95 8.48 -6.32
CA LEU A 147 -2.88 8.98 -4.94
C LEU A 147 -4.26 9.32 -4.38
N SER A 148 -5.14 9.95 -5.17
CA SER A 148 -6.50 10.28 -4.75
C SER A 148 -7.34 9.04 -4.46
N ASP A 149 -7.17 7.97 -5.23
CA ASP A 149 -7.84 6.69 -4.98
C ASP A 149 -7.35 6.05 -3.68
N LEU A 150 -6.04 6.05 -3.44
CA LEU A 150 -5.47 5.51 -2.19
C LEU A 150 -5.89 6.33 -0.98
N ASP A 151 -5.86 7.66 -1.08
CA ASP A 151 -6.32 8.56 -0.02
C ASP A 151 -7.80 8.33 0.33
N LYS A 152 -8.65 8.22 -0.70
CA LYS A 152 -10.07 7.96 -0.50
C LYS A 152 -10.32 6.57 0.07
N ALA A 153 -9.61 5.53 -0.41
CA ALA A 153 -9.72 4.18 0.14
C ALA A 153 -9.32 4.13 1.62
N ILE A 154 -8.23 4.79 1.99
CA ILE A 154 -7.77 4.92 3.38
C ILE A 154 -8.82 5.66 4.22
N THR A 155 -9.33 6.77 3.74
CA THR A 155 -10.33 7.56 4.46
C THR A 155 -11.62 6.77 4.70
N LEU A 156 -12.08 6.02 3.70
CA LEU A 156 -13.30 5.21 3.78
C LEU A 156 -13.20 4.06 4.79
N LEU A 157 -12.00 3.49 4.96
CA LEU A 157 -11.81 2.29 5.77
C LEU A 157 -11.16 2.56 7.13
N THR A 158 -10.56 3.74 7.34
CA THR A 158 -9.92 4.07 8.62
C THR A 158 -10.97 4.13 9.72
N PRO A 159 -10.84 3.32 10.78
CA PRO A 159 -11.75 3.34 11.91
C PRO A 159 -11.78 4.72 12.59
N LYS A 160 -12.96 5.18 13.01
CA LYS A 160 -13.13 6.48 13.69
C LYS A 160 -12.42 6.58 15.03
N SER A 161 -12.06 5.45 15.63
CA SER A 161 -11.36 5.35 16.90
C SER A 161 -10.26 4.30 16.82
N LEU A 162 -9.16 4.52 17.52
CA LEU A 162 -8.04 3.56 17.62
C LEU A 162 -8.45 2.19 18.16
N PHE A 163 -9.54 2.14 18.94
CA PHE A 163 -10.08 0.93 19.55
C PHE A 163 -11.29 0.35 18.81
N ALA A 164 -11.71 1.00 17.73
CA ALA A 164 -12.82 0.47 16.93
C ALA A 164 -12.38 -0.79 16.18
N SER A 165 -13.25 -1.79 16.19
CA SER A 165 -13.04 -3.03 15.46
C SER A 165 -13.15 -2.79 13.95
N ILE A 166 -12.43 -3.59 13.18
CA ILE A 166 -12.46 -3.60 11.72
C ILE A 166 -12.72 -5.02 11.21
N SER A 167 -13.46 -5.17 10.13
CA SER A 167 -13.62 -6.49 9.51
C SER A 167 -12.31 -6.97 8.88
N PRO A 168 -12.06 -8.29 8.78
CA PRO A 168 -10.85 -8.84 8.15
C PRO A 168 -10.63 -8.30 6.75
N GLN A 169 -11.71 -8.18 5.95
CA GLN A 169 -11.65 -7.70 4.58
C GLN A 169 -11.30 -6.22 4.49
N ALA A 170 -11.95 -5.38 5.29
CA ALA A 170 -11.65 -3.95 5.36
C ALA A 170 -10.22 -3.70 5.85
N GLY A 171 -9.77 -4.44 6.88
CA GLY A 171 -8.40 -4.38 7.38
C GLY A 171 -7.37 -4.74 6.32
N LYS A 172 -7.61 -5.81 5.56
CA LYS A 172 -6.75 -6.21 4.44
C LYS A 172 -6.66 -5.12 3.37
N THR A 173 -7.80 -4.57 2.94
CA THR A 173 -7.84 -3.51 1.93
C THR A 173 -7.13 -2.25 2.42
N LEU A 174 -7.36 -1.86 3.67
CA LEU A 174 -6.70 -0.71 4.29
C LEU A 174 -5.18 -0.90 4.39
N SER A 175 -4.73 -2.09 4.77
CA SER A 175 -3.31 -2.48 4.77
C SER A 175 -2.68 -2.33 3.39
N MET A 176 -3.37 -2.82 2.36
CA MET A 176 -2.91 -2.73 0.97
C MET A 176 -2.84 -1.28 0.50
N ALA A 177 -3.85 -0.45 0.79
CA ALA A 177 -3.89 0.95 0.39
C ALA A 177 -2.74 1.76 1.00
N HIS A 178 -2.48 1.60 2.29
CA HIS A 178 -1.31 2.20 2.94
C HIS A 178 -0.01 1.71 2.33
N THR A 179 0.16 0.40 2.13
CA THR A 179 1.39 -0.17 1.56
C THR A 179 1.64 0.32 0.15
N GLN A 180 0.60 0.44 -0.68
CA GLN A 180 0.74 0.94 -2.04
C GLN A 180 1.13 2.41 -2.08
N ARG A 181 0.51 3.27 -1.24
CA ARG A 181 0.88 4.69 -1.16
C ARG A 181 2.31 4.86 -0.64
N ALA A 182 2.69 4.08 0.38
CA ALA A 182 4.06 4.03 0.88
C ALA A 182 5.08 3.64 -0.20
N ALA A 183 4.75 2.67 -1.06
CA ALA A 183 5.64 2.25 -2.15
C ALA A 183 5.87 3.38 -3.17
N ILE A 184 4.82 4.14 -3.54
CA ILE A 184 4.94 5.31 -4.40
C ILE A 184 5.87 6.35 -3.75
N TYR A 185 5.64 6.71 -2.49
CA TYR A 185 6.46 7.68 -1.77
C TYR A 185 7.90 7.22 -1.60
N HIS A 186 8.11 5.94 -1.25
CA HIS A 186 9.45 5.36 -1.10
C HIS A 186 10.24 5.39 -2.42
N MET A 187 9.62 4.97 -3.53
CA MET A 187 10.30 4.98 -4.83
C MET A 187 10.55 6.40 -5.32
N THR A 188 9.64 7.33 -5.03
CA THR A 188 9.86 8.75 -5.27
C THR A 188 11.07 9.27 -4.49
N ALA A 189 11.12 9.03 -3.17
CA ALA A 189 12.25 9.44 -2.33
C ALA A 189 13.59 8.84 -2.80
N LYS A 190 13.58 7.56 -3.18
CA LYS A 190 14.78 6.85 -3.66
C LYS A 190 15.30 7.43 -4.98
N SER A 191 14.41 7.88 -5.85
CA SER A 191 14.74 8.44 -7.17
C SER A 191 14.89 9.98 -7.15
N PHE A 192 14.65 10.61 -6.02
CA PHE A 192 14.67 12.06 -5.89
C PHE A 192 16.10 12.62 -6.00
N GLN A 193 16.31 13.54 -6.93
CA GLN A 193 17.59 14.23 -7.13
C GLN A 193 17.40 15.74 -6.95
N PRO A 194 18.47 16.50 -6.67
CA PRO A 194 18.41 17.95 -6.63
C PRO A 194 17.82 18.52 -7.93
N GLY A 195 16.83 19.38 -7.81
CA GLY A 195 16.11 19.97 -8.93
C GLY A 195 14.89 19.20 -9.43
N HIS A 196 14.63 17.99 -8.91
CA HIS A 196 13.36 17.31 -9.20
C HIS A 196 12.20 18.03 -8.50
N VAL A 197 11.10 18.17 -9.23
CA VAL A 197 9.81 18.68 -8.71
C VAL A 197 8.76 17.60 -8.98
N PRO A 198 8.00 17.20 -7.96
CA PRO A 198 6.93 16.22 -8.15
C PRO A 198 5.85 16.72 -9.12
N SER A 199 5.44 15.85 -10.03
CA SER A 199 4.49 16.15 -11.11
C SER A 199 3.03 16.07 -10.67
N VAL A 200 2.70 16.63 -9.49
CA VAL A 200 1.34 16.62 -8.91
C VAL A 200 0.97 18.01 -8.36
N PRO A 201 0.88 19.03 -9.24
CA PRO A 201 0.89 20.44 -8.84
C PRO A 201 -0.23 20.86 -7.88
N GLU A 202 -1.38 20.16 -7.90
CA GLU A 202 -2.54 20.48 -7.05
C GLU A 202 -2.54 19.74 -5.71
N ARG A 203 -1.50 18.96 -5.44
CA ARG A 203 -1.38 18.16 -4.23
C ARG A 203 -0.27 18.69 -3.34
N LYS A 204 -0.41 18.42 -2.01
CA LYS A 204 0.62 18.77 -1.02
C LYS A 204 1.99 18.16 -1.34
N GLU A 205 2.01 16.99 -2.00
CA GLU A 205 3.22 16.28 -2.39
C GLU A 205 4.05 17.07 -3.43
N ALA A 206 3.49 18.09 -4.10
CA ALA A 206 4.21 18.94 -5.05
C ALA A 206 5.37 19.70 -4.42
N GLU A 207 5.23 20.04 -3.13
CA GLU A 207 6.22 20.84 -2.37
C GLU A 207 7.14 19.96 -1.51
N TRP A 208 6.93 18.64 -1.51
CA TRP A 208 7.68 17.76 -0.63
C TRP A 208 9.12 17.56 -1.06
N THR A 209 9.99 17.58 -0.08
CA THR A 209 11.39 17.19 -0.18
C THR A 209 11.56 15.68 -0.12
N LYS A 210 12.75 15.20 -0.44
CA LYS A 210 13.11 13.78 -0.30
C LYS A 210 12.81 13.24 1.11
N ILE A 211 13.13 14.01 2.15
CA ILE A 211 12.94 13.59 3.55
C ILE A 211 11.46 13.45 3.87
N GLU A 212 10.62 14.37 3.42
CA GLU A 212 9.17 14.29 3.62
C GLU A 212 8.56 13.07 2.94
N PHE A 213 9.05 12.70 1.75
CA PHE A 213 8.66 11.43 1.11
C PHE A 213 9.13 10.20 1.90
N GLU A 214 10.35 10.19 2.45
CA GLU A 214 10.84 9.10 3.30
C GLU A 214 10.00 8.95 4.57
N GLU A 215 9.67 10.06 5.25
CA GLU A 215 8.84 10.06 6.45
C GLU A 215 7.41 9.59 6.16
N ALA A 216 6.81 10.07 5.06
CA ALA A 216 5.47 9.65 4.64
C ALA A 216 5.45 8.17 4.27
N ALA A 217 6.46 7.68 3.55
CA ALA A 217 6.61 6.26 3.23
C ALA A 217 6.72 5.40 4.49
N SER A 218 7.59 5.77 5.43
CA SER A 218 7.76 5.06 6.70
C SER A 218 6.48 4.99 7.50
N ARG A 219 5.74 6.10 7.61
CA ARG A 219 4.46 6.18 8.32
C ARG A 219 3.41 5.27 7.68
N ASP A 220 3.28 5.31 6.37
CA ASP A 220 2.31 4.48 5.66
C ASP A 220 2.70 2.99 5.68
N PHE A 221 3.98 2.65 5.59
CA PHE A 221 4.43 1.27 5.80
C PHE A 221 4.12 0.78 7.21
N ALA A 222 4.32 1.62 8.23
CA ALA A 222 3.96 1.28 9.62
C ALA A 222 2.46 1.01 9.76
N LEU A 223 1.61 1.83 9.12
CA LEU A 223 0.16 1.62 9.10
C LEU A 223 -0.22 0.37 8.30
N GLY A 224 0.40 0.12 7.15
CA GLY A 224 0.22 -1.13 6.41
C GLY A 224 0.57 -2.36 7.25
N GLY A 225 1.69 -2.29 7.98
CA GLY A 225 2.12 -3.32 8.93
C GLY A 225 1.15 -3.51 10.09
N ARG A 226 0.63 -2.41 10.65
CA ARG A 226 -0.38 -2.45 11.72
C ARG A 226 -1.64 -3.24 11.32
N TYR A 227 -2.05 -3.14 10.05
CA TYR A 227 -3.20 -3.88 9.51
C TYR A 227 -2.82 -5.24 8.90
N GLY A 228 -1.64 -5.79 9.21
CA GLY A 228 -1.27 -7.18 8.95
C GLY A 228 -0.31 -7.43 7.79
N ASN A 229 0.32 -6.40 7.21
CA ASN A 229 1.36 -6.59 6.20
C ASN A 229 2.75 -6.63 6.84
N GLU A 230 3.28 -7.83 7.08
CA GLU A 230 4.60 -8.04 7.72
C GLU A 230 5.76 -7.44 6.90
N ILE A 231 5.66 -7.46 5.57
CA ILE A 231 6.67 -6.83 4.69
C ILE A 231 6.68 -5.30 4.91
N ALA A 232 5.50 -4.69 4.94
CA ALA A 232 5.38 -3.27 5.22
C ALA A 232 5.91 -2.91 6.62
N LYS A 233 5.66 -3.75 7.62
CA LYS A 233 6.20 -3.57 8.98
C LYS A 233 7.74 -3.49 8.97
N GLY A 234 8.40 -4.39 8.25
CA GLY A 234 9.86 -4.36 8.08
C GLY A 234 10.37 -3.13 7.31
N LEU A 235 9.64 -2.75 6.23
CA LEU A 235 10.00 -1.60 5.42
C LEU A 235 9.83 -0.26 6.18
N ALA A 236 8.90 -0.17 7.13
CA ALA A 236 8.68 1.03 7.92
C ALA A 236 9.95 1.51 8.63
N VAL A 237 10.71 0.58 9.22
CA VAL A 237 11.96 0.90 9.91
C VAL A 237 13.05 1.27 8.93
N SER A 238 13.23 0.48 7.87
CA SER A 238 14.30 0.69 6.88
C SER A 238 14.12 1.96 6.04
N THR A 239 12.90 2.46 5.90
CA THR A 239 12.61 3.72 5.17
C THR A 239 12.65 4.95 6.07
N ASN A 240 12.59 4.78 7.40
CA ASN A 240 12.56 5.89 8.35
C ASN A 240 13.89 6.66 8.34
N PRO A 241 13.91 8.00 8.03
CA PRO A 241 15.13 8.78 7.96
C PRO A 241 15.81 8.90 9.34
N THR A 242 15.05 9.00 10.42
CA THR A 242 15.61 9.06 11.79
C THR A 242 16.27 7.72 12.16
N ALA A 243 15.66 6.59 11.86
CA ALA A 243 16.25 5.28 12.11
C ALA A 243 17.54 5.07 11.31
N LYS A 244 17.58 5.53 10.05
CA LYS A 244 18.80 5.53 9.22
C LYS A 244 19.92 6.36 9.86
N LEU A 245 19.59 7.56 10.32
CA LEU A 245 20.57 8.45 10.99
C LEU A 245 21.09 7.82 12.28
N CYS A 246 20.20 7.31 13.15
CA CYS A 246 20.61 6.62 14.37
C CYS A 246 21.51 5.42 14.07
N GLY A 247 21.16 4.61 13.07
CA GLY A 247 21.98 3.48 12.64
C GLY A 247 23.36 3.90 12.11
N GLN A 248 23.47 5.04 11.44
CA GLN A 248 24.75 5.60 11.02
C GLN A 248 25.58 6.04 12.22
N MET A 249 24.98 6.79 13.14
CA MET A 249 25.67 7.24 14.36
C MET A 249 26.20 6.08 15.20
N VAL A 250 25.40 5.02 15.36
CA VAL A 250 25.85 3.81 16.06
C VAL A 250 27.02 3.14 15.35
N ARG A 251 26.94 2.96 14.03
CA ARG A 251 28.04 2.39 13.25
C ARG A 251 29.32 3.23 13.35
N GLU A 252 29.21 4.54 13.30
CA GLU A 252 30.36 5.45 13.46
C GLU A 252 30.97 5.36 14.85
N ALA A 253 30.14 5.30 15.90
CA ALA A 253 30.60 5.09 17.27
C ALA A 253 31.31 3.75 17.45
N MET A 254 30.73 2.66 16.95
CA MET A 254 31.35 1.33 16.99
C MET A 254 32.65 1.26 16.21
N LYS A 255 32.71 1.88 15.03
CA LYS A 255 33.93 1.98 14.22
C LYS A 255 35.05 2.75 14.95
N LYS A 256 34.67 3.79 15.67
CA LYS A 256 35.62 4.58 16.47
C LYS A 256 36.12 3.83 17.70
N GLU A 257 35.28 3.02 18.34
CA GLU A 257 35.59 2.31 19.58
C GLU A 257 36.30 0.96 19.32
N TYR A 258 35.86 0.19 18.34
CA TYR A 258 36.32 -1.18 18.05
C TYR A 258 37.14 -1.32 16.77
N GLY A 259 37.34 -0.25 16.00
CA GLY A 259 38.12 -0.26 14.76
C GLY A 259 37.30 -0.65 13.50
N PRO A 260 37.91 -0.55 12.30
CA PRO A 260 37.21 -0.66 11.02
C PRO A 260 36.62 -2.06 10.72
N ALA A 261 37.08 -3.11 11.38
CA ALA A 261 36.60 -4.48 11.16
C ALA A 261 35.17 -4.74 11.67
N TYR A 262 34.58 -3.85 12.47
CA TYR A 262 33.22 -3.97 13.01
C TYR A 262 32.17 -3.20 12.18
N ALA A 263 32.52 -2.72 10.99
CA ALA A 263 31.63 -1.86 10.18
C ALA A 263 31.11 -2.51 8.88
N GLU A 264 31.35 -3.83 8.70
CA GLU A 264 30.81 -4.61 7.57
C GLU A 264 29.47 -5.28 7.88
#